data_4ad293fe88d36239a68ef037215b1c04
#
_entry.id   4ad293fe88d36239a68ef037215b1c04
#
_cell.length_a   1.000
_cell.length_b   1.000
_cell.length_c   1.000
_cell.angle_alpha   90.00
_cell.angle_beta   90.00
_cell.angle_gamma   90.00
#
_symmetry.space_group_name_H-M   'P 1'
#
loop_
_entity.id
_entity.type
_entity.pdbx_description
1 polymer ?
#
loop_
_entity_poly.entity_id
_entity_poly.type
_entity_poly.pdbx_seq_one_letter_code
_entity_poly.pdbx_strand_id
1 'polypeptide(L)'
;AEGGVRQSAYEIKARVAGWEAIEAVEPDELSVLAATKALRLLSARKAPAGVFPVVLHPTVVGVFIHEAFGHNAEADLVLAGESILEGKLQSQVASPLVNVVDDATLPKLWGSYDYDSEGLPAARRQIIKDGVLVGFMHNLESAGRMGVEPNGSGRADGYAARPIVRMSNTIMEAGETPVEEMIAAIDHGILMEDGRWGYVFCQKGQYTLNA
;
A
#
# COMPACT_ATOMS: atom_id res chain seq x y z
N ALA A 1 27.79 -11.71 5.63
CA ALA A 1 27.65 -12.88 6.48
C ALA A 1 28.77 -12.85 7.54
N GLU A 2 28.44 -13.13 8.76
CA GLU A 2 29.37 -13.15 9.89
C GLU A 2 29.00 -14.32 10.81
N GLY A 3 29.99 -15.07 11.32
CA GLY A 3 29.78 -16.17 12.25
C GLY A 3 28.80 -17.25 11.76
N GLY A 4 28.69 -17.48 10.44
CA GLY A 4 27.73 -18.40 9.84
C GLY A 4 26.32 -17.83 9.63
N VAL A 5 26.03 -16.64 10.12
CA VAL A 5 24.76 -15.93 9.89
C VAL A 5 24.81 -15.22 8.53
N ARG A 6 23.76 -15.43 7.70
CA ARG A 6 23.59 -14.75 6.44
C ARG A 6 22.34 -13.87 6.49
N GLN A 7 22.47 -12.60 6.12
CA GLN A 7 21.38 -11.66 5.98
C GLN A 7 21.42 -10.98 4.61
N SER A 8 20.27 -10.55 4.13
CA SER A 8 20.12 -9.79 2.88
C SER A 8 19.19 -8.62 3.07
N ALA A 9 19.46 -7.56 2.34
CA ALA A 9 18.58 -6.40 2.22
C ALA A 9 18.59 -5.89 0.78
N TYR A 10 17.65 -5.06 0.44
CA TYR A 10 17.55 -4.40 -0.85
C TYR A 10 17.01 -2.99 -0.70
N GLU A 11 17.30 -2.14 -1.68
CA GLU A 11 16.70 -0.81 -1.85
C GLU A 11 16.12 -0.70 -3.24
N ILE A 12 14.95 -0.06 -3.34
CA ILE A 12 14.24 0.12 -4.60
C ILE A 12 13.85 1.60 -4.74
N LYS A 13 14.13 2.17 -5.91
CA LYS A 13 13.48 3.40 -6.38
C LYS A 13 12.76 3.10 -7.68
N ALA A 14 11.47 3.43 -7.77
CA ALA A 14 10.65 3.19 -8.94
C ALA A 14 9.84 4.44 -9.28
N ARG A 15 9.78 4.79 -10.58
CA ARG A 15 9.04 5.94 -11.10
C ARG A 15 8.57 5.66 -12.52
N VAL A 16 7.52 6.35 -12.94
CA VAL A 16 7.13 6.46 -14.35
C VAL A 16 7.94 7.61 -14.96
N ALA A 17 9.03 7.28 -15.65
CA ALA A 17 9.93 8.25 -16.26
C ALA A 17 10.84 7.56 -17.30
N GLY A 18 11.66 8.33 -18.01
CA GLY A 18 12.69 7.83 -18.89
C GLY A 18 14.02 7.58 -18.14
N TRP A 19 15.12 7.53 -18.95
CA TRP A 19 16.47 7.29 -18.44
C TRP A 19 16.96 8.34 -17.44
N GLU A 20 16.46 9.56 -17.55
CA GLU A 20 16.74 10.67 -16.61
C GLU A 20 16.43 10.33 -15.14
N ALA A 21 15.48 9.44 -14.90
CA ALA A 21 15.18 8.99 -13.54
C ALA A 21 16.24 8.05 -12.98
N ILE A 22 16.91 7.30 -13.84
CA ILE A 22 18.04 6.43 -13.46
C ILE A 22 19.28 7.28 -13.23
N GLU A 23 19.56 8.25 -14.09
CA GLU A 23 20.68 9.17 -13.94
C GLU A 23 20.59 10.03 -12.66
N ALA A 24 19.37 10.36 -12.24
CA ALA A 24 19.11 11.10 -11.01
C ALA A 24 19.24 10.25 -9.71
N VAL A 25 19.45 8.94 -9.85
CA VAL A 25 19.71 8.05 -8.71
C VAL A 25 21.21 7.96 -8.50
N GLU A 26 21.67 8.20 -7.29
CA GLU A 26 23.05 7.93 -6.88
C GLU A 26 23.17 6.41 -6.57
N PRO A 27 23.72 5.57 -7.51
CA PRO A 27 23.77 4.11 -7.33
C PRO A 27 24.58 3.71 -6.10
N ASP A 28 25.60 4.48 -5.79
CA ASP A 28 26.47 4.26 -4.62
C ASP A 28 25.69 4.49 -3.32
N GLU A 29 24.84 5.51 -3.27
CA GLU A 29 23.97 5.76 -2.12
C GLU A 29 23.02 4.60 -1.87
N LEU A 30 22.32 4.11 -2.91
CA LEU A 30 21.42 2.97 -2.79
C LEU A 30 22.13 1.69 -2.36
N SER A 31 23.31 1.42 -2.93
CA SER A 31 24.07 0.24 -2.57
C SER A 31 24.60 0.30 -1.14
N VAL A 32 25.03 1.46 -0.66
CA VAL A 32 25.44 1.69 0.73
C VAL A 32 24.25 1.51 1.69
N LEU A 33 23.07 2.04 1.34
CA LEU A 33 21.86 1.86 2.15
C LEU A 33 21.49 0.38 2.28
N ALA A 34 21.45 -0.36 1.16
CA ALA A 34 21.15 -1.79 1.16
C ALA A 34 22.19 -2.59 1.97
N ALA A 35 23.48 -2.30 1.80
CA ALA A 35 24.54 -2.94 2.57
C ALA A 35 24.45 -2.64 4.07
N THR A 36 24.18 -1.39 4.44
CA THR A 36 24.02 -0.97 5.84
C THR A 36 22.83 -1.67 6.49
N LYS A 37 21.70 -1.80 5.81
CA LYS A 37 20.55 -2.58 6.30
C LYS A 37 20.93 -4.05 6.52
N ALA A 38 21.59 -4.68 5.56
CA ALA A 38 22.03 -6.07 5.70
C ALA A 38 22.98 -6.26 6.88
N LEU A 39 23.91 -5.33 7.11
CA LEU A 39 24.82 -5.35 8.26
C LEU A 39 24.09 -5.21 9.59
N ARG A 40 23.15 -4.28 9.71
CA ARG A 40 22.31 -4.13 10.91
C ARG A 40 21.55 -5.43 11.24
N LEU A 41 21.06 -6.14 10.24
CA LEU A 41 20.34 -7.41 10.42
C LEU A 41 21.22 -8.55 10.94
N LEU A 42 22.55 -8.50 10.77
CA LEU A 42 23.44 -9.55 11.31
C LEU A 42 23.42 -9.59 12.84
N SER A 43 23.23 -8.43 13.49
CA SER A 43 23.16 -8.28 14.94
C SER A 43 21.73 -8.15 15.47
N ALA A 44 20.71 -8.27 14.61
CA ALA A 44 19.32 -8.11 14.99
C ALA A 44 18.89 -9.21 15.99
N ARG A 45 18.15 -8.80 17.00
CA ARG A 45 17.52 -9.71 17.96
C ARG A 45 16.17 -10.18 17.41
N LYS A 46 15.73 -11.34 17.88
CA LYS A 46 14.37 -11.82 17.58
C LYS A 46 13.34 -10.82 18.14
N ALA A 47 12.38 -10.45 17.30
CA ALA A 47 11.28 -9.58 17.72
C ALA A 47 10.50 -10.21 18.89
N PRO A 48 10.05 -9.40 19.87
CA PRO A 48 9.23 -9.91 20.97
C PRO A 48 7.88 -10.43 20.44
N ALA A 49 7.40 -11.51 21.04
CA ALA A 49 6.04 -11.99 20.77
C ALA A 49 5.06 -11.32 21.73
N GLY A 50 3.92 -10.84 21.23
CA GLY A 50 2.91 -10.19 22.05
C GLY A 50 2.03 -9.23 21.26
N VAL A 51 1.21 -8.47 21.99
CA VAL A 51 0.42 -7.36 21.44
C VAL A 51 1.05 -6.07 21.95
N PHE A 52 1.43 -5.20 21.04
CA PHE A 52 2.13 -3.95 21.32
C PHE A 52 1.50 -2.79 20.57
N PRO A 53 1.54 -1.56 21.11
CA PRO A 53 1.44 -0.36 20.30
C PRO A 53 2.57 -0.33 19.26
N VAL A 54 2.25 0.07 18.03
CA VAL A 54 3.22 0.09 16.94
C VAL A 54 3.20 1.45 16.24
N VAL A 55 4.36 2.03 16.04
CA VAL A 55 4.55 3.16 15.13
C VAL A 55 5.10 2.60 13.82
N LEU A 56 4.43 2.89 12.72
CA LEU A 56 4.81 2.41 11.39
C LEU A 56 5.47 3.54 10.61
N HIS A 57 6.66 3.29 10.07
CA HIS A 57 7.26 4.19 9.09
C HIS A 57 6.39 4.28 7.82
N PRO A 58 6.36 5.40 7.08
CA PRO A 58 5.54 5.54 5.86
C PRO A 58 5.66 4.42 4.84
N THR A 59 6.85 3.84 4.66
CA THR A 59 7.05 2.68 3.76
C THR A 59 6.28 1.44 4.22
N VAL A 60 6.18 1.22 5.53
CA VAL A 60 5.42 0.12 6.13
C VAL A 60 3.93 0.41 6.05
N VAL A 61 3.52 1.68 6.30
CA VAL A 61 2.13 2.13 6.15
C VAL A 61 1.64 1.90 4.72
N GLY A 62 2.48 2.19 3.71
CA GLY A 62 2.13 1.93 2.31
C GLY A 62 1.75 0.47 2.05
N VAL A 63 2.56 -0.47 2.50
CA VAL A 63 2.27 -1.92 2.40
C VAL A 63 1.03 -2.28 3.22
N PHE A 64 0.92 -1.76 4.44
CA PHE A 64 -0.23 -2.02 5.32
C PHE A 64 -1.55 -1.60 4.66
N ILE A 65 -1.62 -0.38 4.11
CA ILE A 65 -2.84 0.15 3.48
C ILE A 65 -3.16 -0.58 2.17
N HIS A 66 -2.14 -0.96 1.39
CA HIS A 66 -2.29 -1.80 0.21
C HIS A 66 -3.01 -3.12 0.57
N GLU A 67 -2.53 -3.82 1.60
CA GLU A 67 -3.09 -5.10 2.02
C GLU A 67 -4.43 -4.95 2.77
N ALA A 68 -4.51 -4.01 3.71
CA ALA A 68 -5.68 -3.90 4.59
C ALA A 68 -6.91 -3.34 3.88
N PHE A 69 -6.74 -2.34 3.02
CA PHE A 69 -7.84 -1.64 2.36
C PHE A 69 -7.79 -1.72 0.84
N GLY A 70 -6.62 -1.64 0.24
CA GLY A 70 -6.46 -1.60 -1.21
C GLY A 70 -7.12 -2.79 -1.89
N HIS A 71 -6.68 -4.00 -1.63
CA HIS A 71 -7.28 -5.21 -2.18
C HIS A 71 -8.74 -5.40 -1.78
N ASN A 72 -9.10 -5.07 -0.54
CA ASN A 72 -10.48 -5.18 -0.08
C ASN A 72 -11.43 -4.18 -0.75
N ALA A 73 -10.91 -3.09 -1.33
CA ALA A 73 -11.68 -2.10 -2.07
C ALA A 73 -11.72 -2.35 -3.59
N GLU A 74 -11.13 -3.43 -4.09
CA GLU A 74 -11.27 -3.89 -5.47
C GLU A 74 -12.68 -4.47 -5.67
N ALA A 75 -13.50 -3.82 -6.49
CA ALA A 75 -14.93 -4.14 -6.59
C ALA A 75 -15.23 -5.52 -7.19
N ASP A 76 -14.33 -6.10 -7.96
CA ASP A 76 -14.44 -7.46 -8.45
C ASP A 76 -14.31 -8.49 -7.31
N LEU A 77 -13.43 -8.27 -6.33
CA LEU A 77 -13.35 -9.08 -5.11
C LEU A 77 -14.59 -8.92 -4.23
N VAL A 78 -15.12 -7.69 -4.13
CA VAL A 78 -16.39 -7.43 -3.42
C VAL A 78 -17.54 -8.20 -4.08
N LEU A 79 -17.64 -8.16 -5.42
CA LEU A 79 -18.65 -8.89 -6.19
C LEU A 79 -18.51 -10.42 -6.13
N ALA A 80 -17.30 -10.91 -5.90
CA ALA A 80 -17.03 -12.34 -5.72
C ALA A 80 -17.32 -12.84 -4.29
N GLY A 81 -17.66 -11.95 -3.34
CA GLY A 81 -17.79 -12.30 -1.92
C GLY A 81 -16.43 -12.57 -1.24
N GLU A 82 -15.36 -12.03 -1.81
CA GLU A 82 -13.98 -12.24 -1.34
C GLU A 82 -13.41 -11.06 -0.55
N SER A 83 -14.23 -10.04 -0.26
CA SER A 83 -13.83 -8.87 0.51
C SER A 83 -14.64 -8.72 1.80
N ILE A 84 -13.93 -8.44 2.90
CA ILE A 84 -14.57 -8.07 4.18
C ILE A 84 -15.32 -6.72 4.12
N LEU A 85 -15.13 -5.93 3.06
CA LEU A 85 -15.81 -4.65 2.87
C LEU A 85 -17.15 -4.79 2.13
N GLU A 86 -17.53 -6.01 1.73
CA GLU A 86 -18.86 -6.26 1.16
C GLU A 86 -19.96 -5.79 2.12
N GLY A 87 -20.93 -5.03 1.60
CA GLY A 87 -22.04 -4.48 2.36
C GLY A 87 -21.71 -3.38 3.36
N LYS A 88 -20.44 -2.90 3.41
CA LYS A 88 -20.00 -1.88 4.38
C LYS A 88 -19.88 -0.47 3.80
N LEU A 89 -20.35 -0.24 2.58
CA LEU A 89 -20.37 1.12 2.03
C LEU A 89 -21.18 2.05 2.97
N GLN A 90 -20.65 3.24 3.26
CA GLN A 90 -21.17 4.21 4.23
C GLN A 90 -21.12 3.76 5.70
N SER A 91 -20.33 2.72 6.00
CA SER A 91 -20.10 2.28 7.38
C SER A 91 -18.72 2.68 7.88
N GLN A 92 -18.61 2.86 9.20
CA GLN A 92 -17.32 3.06 9.87
C GLN A 92 -16.50 1.76 9.82
N VAL A 93 -15.32 1.80 9.17
CA VAL A 93 -14.42 0.64 9.00
C VAL A 93 -13.03 0.87 9.59
N ALA A 94 -12.74 2.11 9.97
CA ALA A 94 -11.47 2.51 10.57
C ALA A 94 -11.68 3.64 11.60
N SER A 95 -10.61 4.04 12.28
CA SER A 95 -10.63 5.24 13.12
C SER A 95 -11.05 6.47 12.31
N PRO A 96 -11.78 7.44 12.89
CA PRO A 96 -12.09 8.71 12.23
C PRO A 96 -10.86 9.51 11.75
N LEU A 97 -9.68 9.20 12.24
CA LEU A 97 -8.43 9.82 11.79
C LEU A 97 -7.92 9.25 10.45
N VAL A 98 -8.51 8.15 9.95
CA VAL A 98 -8.02 7.45 8.76
C VAL A 98 -8.72 7.95 7.51
N ASN A 99 -7.91 8.46 6.58
CA ASN A 99 -8.29 8.80 5.22
C ASN A 99 -7.43 8.01 4.24
N VAL A 100 -8.07 7.27 3.33
CA VAL A 100 -7.39 6.45 2.31
C VAL A 100 -7.89 6.82 0.93
N VAL A 101 -6.94 7.05 0.04
CA VAL A 101 -7.19 7.31 -1.38
C VAL A 101 -6.42 6.32 -2.24
N ASP A 102 -6.93 6.07 -3.43
CA ASP A 102 -6.17 5.50 -4.53
C ASP A 102 -6.12 6.52 -5.66
N ASP A 103 -4.92 6.99 -6.02
CA ASP A 103 -4.74 8.14 -6.92
C ASP A 103 -3.75 7.83 -8.04
N ALA A 104 -4.30 7.62 -9.24
CA ALA A 104 -3.51 7.39 -10.46
C ALA A 104 -2.96 8.69 -11.08
N THR A 105 -3.45 9.87 -10.64
CA THR A 105 -3.10 11.17 -11.24
C THR A 105 -1.83 11.78 -10.68
N LEU A 106 -1.26 11.21 -9.63
CA LEU A 106 -0.03 11.71 -9.01
C LEU A 106 1.15 11.61 -10.00
N PRO A 107 1.88 12.70 -10.25
CA PRO A 107 2.87 12.71 -11.31
C PRO A 107 4.06 11.80 -10.99
N LYS A 108 4.46 10.99 -11.97
CA LYS A 108 5.70 10.18 -11.96
C LYS A 108 5.77 9.11 -10.86
N LEU A 109 4.73 8.83 -10.11
CA LEU A 109 4.72 7.70 -9.19
C LEU A 109 4.55 6.38 -9.95
N TRP A 110 4.98 5.29 -9.33
CA TRP A 110 5.01 3.97 -9.98
C TRP A 110 3.63 3.47 -10.42
N GLY A 111 2.57 3.76 -9.66
CA GLY A 111 1.20 3.38 -9.96
C GLY A 111 0.44 4.38 -10.84
N SER A 112 1.10 5.43 -11.35
CA SER A 112 0.44 6.50 -12.12
C SER A 112 0.29 6.17 -13.59
N TYR A 113 -0.80 6.64 -14.19
CA TYR A 113 -1.10 6.53 -15.62
C TYR A 113 -2.08 7.64 -16.03
N ASP A 114 -2.20 7.92 -17.31
CA ASP A 114 -3.16 8.88 -17.85
C ASP A 114 -4.51 8.22 -18.15
N TYR A 115 -4.49 6.97 -18.61
CA TYR A 115 -5.66 6.14 -18.90
C TYR A 115 -5.42 4.73 -18.38
N ASP A 116 -6.48 4.09 -17.87
CA ASP A 116 -6.43 2.68 -17.53
C ASP A 116 -6.42 1.78 -18.78
N SER A 117 -6.37 0.47 -18.61
CA SER A 117 -6.32 -0.48 -19.73
C SER A 117 -7.65 -0.64 -20.47
N GLU A 118 -8.71 -0.01 -20.00
CA GLU A 118 -10.03 0.05 -20.65
C GLU A 118 -10.28 1.39 -21.33
N GLY A 119 -9.29 2.32 -21.28
CA GLY A 119 -9.34 3.64 -21.91
C GLY A 119 -10.05 4.71 -21.06
N LEU A 120 -10.32 4.45 -19.80
CA LEU A 120 -10.88 5.44 -18.89
C LEU A 120 -9.79 6.35 -18.34
N PRO A 121 -10.07 7.67 -18.20
CA PRO A 121 -9.09 8.59 -17.63
C PRO A 121 -8.74 8.24 -16.20
N ALA A 122 -7.48 8.45 -15.85
CA ALA A 122 -7.00 8.35 -14.48
C ALA A 122 -7.80 9.26 -13.54
N ALA A 123 -8.06 8.79 -12.33
CA ALA A 123 -8.78 9.55 -11.34
C ALA A 123 -8.18 9.35 -9.94
N ARG A 124 -8.47 10.29 -9.05
CA ARG A 124 -8.30 10.14 -7.61
C ARG A 124 -9.60 9.58 -7.01
N ARG A 125 -9.50 8.47 -6.35
CA ARG A 125 -10.64 7.74 -5.76
C ARG A 125 -10.55 7.77 -4.24
N GLN A 126 -11.53 8.37 -3.57
CA GLN A 126 -11.63 8.31 -2.13
C GLN A 126 -12.20 6.93 -1.74
N ILE A 127 -11.45 6.17 -0.97
CA ILE A 127 -11.86 4.85 -0.48
C ILE A 127 -12.43 4.97 0.92
N ILE A 128 -11.66 5.59 1.82
CA ILE A 128 -12.06 5.86 3.21
C ILE A 128 -11.95 7.35 3.47
N LYS A 129 -12.99 7.93 4.05
CA LYS A 129 -13.04 9.31 4.51
C LYS A 129 -13.47 9.35 5.97
N ASP A 130 -12.66 9.96 6.82
CA ASP A 130 -12.91 10.06 8.25
C ASP A 130 -13.29 8.70 8.89
N GLY A 131 -12.58 7.64 8.44
CA GLY A 131 -12.79 6.25 8.85
C GLY A 131 -14.00 5.54 8.21
N VAL A 132 -14.81 6.24 7.42
CA VAL A 132 -16.00 5.68 6.74
C VAL A 132 -15.62 5.19 5.34
N LEU A 133 -16.05 4.00 4.97
CA LEU A 133 -15.92 3.49 3.61
C LEU A 133 -16.87 4.25 2.69
N VAL A 134 -16.33 5.03 1.74
CA VAL A 134 -17.13 5.90 0.86
C VAL A 134 -17.09 5.46 -0.61
N GLY A 135 -16.21 4.55 -0.99
CA GLY A 135 -16.11 4.10 -2.37
C GLY A 135 -15.28 2.83 -2.56
N PHE A 136 -15.42 2.28 -3.75
CA PHE A 136 -14.62 1.17 -4.25
C PHE A 136 -13.89 1.57 -5.54
N MET A 137 -12.88 0.79 -5.91
CA MET A 137 -12.26 0.86 -7.22
C MET A 137 -13.06 0.04 -8.23
N HIS A 138 -13.30 0.60 -9.41
CA HIS A 138 -14.15 -0.02 -10.44
C HIS A 138 -13.48 -0.01 -11.81
N ASN A 139 -13.60 -1.14 -12.52
CA ASN A 139 -13.47 -1.21 -13.96
C ASN A 139 -14.87 -1.15 -14.61
N LEU A 140 -14.96 -1.25 -15.94
CA LEU A 140 -16.25 -1.21 -16.67
C LEU A 140 -17.20 -2.35 -16.26
N GLU A 141 -16.68 -3.54 -16.06
CA GLU A 141 -17.51 -4.70 -15.69
C GLU A 141 -18.07 -4.55 -14.27
N SER A 142 -17.24 -4.29 -13.29
CA SER A 142 -17.67 -4.16 -11.90
C SER A 142 -18.61 -2.98 -11.69
N ALA A 143 -18.36 -1.87 -12.37
CA ALA A 143 -19.23 -0.71 -12.35
C ALA A 143 -20.62 -1.03 -12.93
N GLY A 144 -20.68 -1.67 -14.11
CA GLY A 144 -21.92 -2.08 -14.72
C GLY A 144 -22.72 -3.07 -13.84
N ARG A 145 -22.05 -4.02 -13.20
CA ARG A 145 -22.69 -4.97 -12.28
C ARG A 145 -23.23 -4.33 -11.00
N MET A 146 -22.57 -3.30 -10.48
CA MET A 146 -22.99 -2.59 -9.27
C MET A 146 -23.89 -1.38 -9.55
N GLY A 147 -24.10 -1.02 -10.83
CA GLY A 147 -24.96 0.11 -11.22
C GLY A 147 -24.34 1.47 -10.85
N VAL A 148 -23.01 1.60 -10.90
CA VAL A 148 -22.26 2.82 -10.61
C VAL A 148 -21.40 3.23 -11.81
N GLU A 149 -20.85 4.45 -11.78
CA GLU A 149 -19.89 4.87 -12.80
C GLU A 149 -18.53 4.20 -12.59
N PRO A 150 -17.86 3.77 -13.69
CA PRO A 150 -16.50 3.27 -13.62
C PRO A 150 -15.53 4.41 -13.28
N ASN A 151 -14.43 4.10 -12.64
CA ASN A 151 -13.52 5.13 -12.11
C ASN A 151 -12.05 4.95 -12.49
N GLY A 152 -11.79 4.28 -13.62
CA GLY A 152 -10.46 4.18 -14.19
C GLY A 152 -9.52 3.28 -13.38
N SER A 153 -10.02 2.16 -12.87
CA SER A 153 -9.21 1.16 -12.15
C SER A 153 -9.07 -0.17 -12.90
N GLY A 154 -9.43 -0.21 -14.18
CA GLY A 154 -9.27 -1.38 -15.03
C GLY A 154 -7.83 -1.54 -15.50
N ARG A 155 -7.05 -2.48 -14.92
CA ARG A 155 -5.65 -2.66 -15.28
C ARG A 155 -5.36 -4.11 -15.71
N ALA A 156 -4.61 -4.23 -16.80
CA ALA A 156 -4.10 -5.50 -17.31
C ALA A 156 -2.62 -5.68 -16.94
N ASP A 157 -2.24 -6.91 -16.62
CA ASP A 157 -0.85 -7.26 -16.34
C ASP A 157 0.04 -7.25 -17.60
N GLY A 158 -0.57 -7.30 -18.78
CA GLY A 158 0.08 -7.20 -20.07
C GLY A 158 -0.93 -7.21 -21.20
N TYR A 159 -0.45 -7.04 -22.44
CA TYR A 159 -1.30 -6.92 -23.64
C TYR A 159 -2.21 -8.12 -23.92
N ALA A 160 -1.88 -9.29 -23.38
CA ALA A 160 -2.67 -10.51 -23.52
C ALA A 160 -3.56 -10.80 -22.30
N ALA A 161 -3.47 -10.00 -21.25
CA ALA A 161 -4.25 -10.17 -20.04
C ALA A 161 -5.56 -9.37 -20.12
N ARG A 162 -6.63 -9.94 -19.54
CA ARG A 162 -7.87 -9.20 -19.36
C ARG A 162 -7.69 -8.15 -18.24
N PRO A 163 -8.17 -6.92 -18.43
CA PRO A 163 -8.21 -5.94 -17.35
C PRO A 163 -9.06 -6.44 -16.17
N ILE A 164 -8.53 -6.30 -14.98
CA ILE A 164 -9.23 -6.54 -13.71
C ILE A 164 -9.18 -5.25 -12.89
N VAL A 165 -9.93 -5.17 -11.79
CA VAL A 165 -9.82 -4.03 -10.88
C VAL A 165 -8.48 -4.10 -10.17
N ARG A 166 -7.69 -3.01 -10.23
CA ARG A 166 -6.38 -2.92 -9.56
C ARG A 166 -6.12 -1.52 -9.03
N MET A 167 -5.39 -1.50 -7.92
CA MET A 167 -4.87 -0.27 -7.33
C MET A 167 -3.93 0.48 -8.25
N SER A 168 -3.82 1.79 -8.03
CA SER A 168 -2.78 2.67 -8.57
C SER A 168 -1.80 3.07 -7.46
N ASN A 169 -1.86 4.28 -6.97
CA ASN A 169 -1.10 4.71 -5.81
C ASN A 169 -2.04 4.78 -4.61
N THR A 170 -2.05 3.75 -3.79
CA THR A 170 -2.89 3.68 -2.59
C THR A 170 -2.17 4.35 -1.42
N ILE A 171 -2.79 5.36 -0.82
CA ILE A 171 -2.16 6.26 0.15
C ILE A 171 -3.08 6.43 1.37
N MET A 172 -2.52 6.30 2.56
CA MET A 172 -3.08 6.89 3.76
C MET A 172 -2.66 8.36 3.80
N GLU A 173 -3.62 9.26 3.85
CA GLU A 173 -3.33 10.69 3.92
C GLU A 173 -2.73 11.06 5.29
N ALA A 174 -1.82 12.03 5.28
CA ALA A 174 -1.15 12.46 6.51
C ALA A 174 -2.13 13.12 7.48
N GLY A 175 -1.97 12.81 8.76
CA GLY A 175 -2.59 13.54 9.85
C GLY A 175 -1.74 14.73 10.29
N GLU A 176 -2.13 15.36 11.41
CA GLU A 176 -1.47 16.57 11.92
C GLU A 176 -0.49 16.27 13.06
N THR A 177 -0.54 15.08 13.66
CA THR A 177 0.30 14.73 14.81
C THR A 177 1.74 14.48 14.38
N PRO A 178 2.73 15.20 14.91
CA PRO A 178 4.15 14.94 14.64
C PRO A 178 4.56 13.53 15.07
N VAL A 179 5.48 12.92 14.31
CA VAL A 179 5.93 11.54 14.59
C VAL A 179 6.62 11.42 15.95
N GLU A 180 7.33 12.47 16.36
CA GLU A 180 8.00 12.54 17.67
C GLU A 180 7.01 12.50 18.82
N GLU A 181 5.86 13.14 18.67
CA GLU A 181 4.78 13.09 19.66
C GLU A 181 4.12 11.70 19.70
N MET A 182 3.94 11.05 18.55
CA MET A 182 3.42 9.69 18.50
C MET A 182 4.34 8.71 19.24
N ILE A 183 5.66 8.83 19.03
CA ILE A 183 6.67 7.99 19.70
C ILE A 183 6.70 8.30 21.21
N ALA A 184 6.70 9.58 21.58
CA ALA A 184 6.74 9.99 22.99
C ALA A 184 5.50 9.57 23.81
N ALA A 185 4.36 9.37 23.13
CA ALA A 185 3.13 8.92 23.78
C ALA A 185 3.10 7.41 24.10
N ILE A 186 4.13 6.66 23.71
CA ILE A 186 4.20 5.20 23.86
C ILE A 186 5.33 4.84 24.82
N ASP A 187 5.00 4.41 26.06
CA ASP A 187 5.99 3.99 27.05
C ASP A 187 6.71 2.70 26.64
N HIS A 188 6.00 1.78 26.00
CA HIS A 188 6.54 0.49 25.56
C HIS A 188 5.82 0.05 24.27
N GLY A 189 6.53 -0.01 23.17
CA GLY A 189 5.97 -0.35 21.87
C GLY A 189 7.05 -0.75 20.86
N ILE A 190 6.66 -0.85 19.59
CA ILE A 190 7.55 -1.24 18.50
C ILE A 190 7.52 -0.12 17.43
N LEU A 191 8.69 0.34 17.01
CA LEU A 191 8.87 1.14 15.81
C LEU A 191 9.25 0.20 14.66
N MET A 192 8.41 0.12 13.63
CA MET A 192 8.71 -0.61 12.41
C MET A 192 9.24 0.36 11.35
N GLU A 193 10.55 0.33 11.14
CA GLU A 193 11.25 1.28 10.25
C GLU A 193 11.20 0.87 8.77
N ASP A 194 11.07 -0.43 8.48
CA ASP A 194 11.12 -0.96 7.12
C ASP A 194 10.18 -2.14 6.96
N GLY A 195 9.59 -2.29 5.76
CA GLY A 195 8.71 -3.39 5.41
C GLY A 195 9.24 -4.12 4.18
N ARG A 196 9.26 -5.46 4.24
CA ARG A 196 9.76 -6.28 3.14
C ARG A 196 8.66 -6.72 2.19
N TRP A 197 7.54 -7.15 2.74
CA TRP A 197 6.36 -7.58 1.99
C TRP A 197 5.15 -7.69 2.91
N GLY A 198 3.97 -7.65 2.33
CA GLY A 198 2.70 -7.91 2.98
C GLY A 198 1.96 -9.06 2.31
N TYR A 199 0.98 -9.59 3.01
CA TYR A 199 0.05 -10.58 2.50
C TYR A 199 -1.31 -10.40 3.16
N VAL A 200 -2.38 -10.51 2.38
CA VAL A 200 -3.75 -10.39 2.88
C VAL A 200 -4.61 -11.60 2.49
N PHE A 201 -5.44 -12.03 3.45
CA PHE A 201 -6.61 -12.87 3.20
C PHE A 201 -7.84 -11.97 3.22
N CYS A 202 -8.23 -11.41 2.08
CA CYS A 202 -9.31 -10.43 1.97
C CYS A 202 -10.62 -10.93 2.58
N GLN A 203 -10.97 -12.20 2.37
CA GLN A 203 -12.16 -12.85 2.93
C GLN A 203 -12.19 -12.89 4.47
N LYS A 204 -11.03 -12.87 5.11
CA LYS A 204 -10.89 -12.97 6.57
C LYS A 204 -10.50 -11.65 7.23
N GLY A 205 -10.14 -10.65 6.45
CA GLY A 205 -9.56 -9.41 6.96
C GLY A 205 -8.27 -9.63 7.75
N GLN A 206 -7.53 -10.68 7.42
CA GLN A 206 -6.24 -10.98 8.04
C GLN A 206 -5.12 -10.57 7.11
N TYR A 207 -4.17 -9.85 7.62
CA TYR A 207 -2.97 -9.46 6.90
C TYR A 207 -1.73 -9.73 7.75
N THR A 208 -0.62 -9.92 7.07
CA THR A 208 0.70 -10.11 7.69
C THR A 208 1.65 -9.12 7.04
N LEU A 209 2.39 -8.41 7.87
CA LEU A 209 3.52 -7.57 7.44
C LEU A 209 4.81 -8.23 7.88
N ASN A 210 5.78 -8.28 6.98
CA ASN A 210 7.14 -8.71 7.29
C ASN A 210 8.05 -7.47 7.28
N ALA A 211 8.67 -7.19 8.39
CA ALA A 211 9.57 -6.07 8.60
C ALA A 211 10.96 -6.53 9.04
#